data_8582aea8fc951eadc3feeca1df3daddc
#
_entry.id   8582aea8fc951eadc3feeca1df3daddc
#
_cell.length_a   1.000
_cell.length_b   1.000
_cell.length_c   1.000
_cell.angle_alpha   90.00
_cell.angle_beta   90.00
_cell.angle_gamma   90.00
#
_symmetry.space_group_name_H-M   'P 1'
#
loop_
_entity.id
_entity.type
_entity.pdbx_description
1 polymer ?
#
loop_
_entity_poly.entity_id
_entity_poly.type
_entity_poly.pdbx_seq_one_letter_code
_entity_poly.pdbx_strand_id
1 'polypeptide(L)'
;MKFNAKKTIYVGLAFLTISMFWQTYDSLVTKIVIDKFGLNQMWSGVVMALDNVFALLLIPVFGSLSDKSNHKRGRRTPFIIVGTIIAAFAFMVLTYSDNVQESKIEASGSSIVEYYDDIYRSEDDLTIQQWTVITDGIEDEWLSLKNDGIISSEKYDKIWDDIHTYSTIDGDEVIDEDAILADNQITDDELVLLKTLFSQHANERAWIVTTQSPGTFIIFLGTLFIALLAMSSFRSPAVALMPDVTVKPLRSKGNAIINLMGSLGAIVALGIIMIYGLDRFSYVSYTPAFITVGVMMLVILGIFLWKVKEPELVEEKLAEDMRLDLVEDDEEEDHETMSEEDVALSKSKKKALILILVSVTLWFFGYNAVTTKISDYAPNVLEMGYAIPLYIAYGSALLAFVPIGLLATRIGRKKTIMIGIVLLTFSFASVYFLTPDTSFFMYFIFGLTGIAWATINVNSYPMVVELAKGSNVGKYTGYYYTFSMGAQIITPVFSGFLMELFHTRRILFPYAAIFVALAFITMFFVKHGDIKVTKKGSIIENFDVDMD
;
A
#
# COMPACT_ATOMS: atom_id res chain seq x y z
N MET A 1 -31.70 6.41 -20.76
CA MET A 1 -31.08 6.37 -19.42
C MET A 1 -30.18 7.58 -19.19
N LYS A 2 -30.44 8.40 -18.15
CA LYS A 2 -29.56 9.53 -17.84
C LYS A 2 -28.72 9.14 -16.61
N PHE A 3 -27.40 8.91 -16.80
CA PHE A 3 -26.50 8.66 -15.70
C PHE A 3 -26.31 9.91 -14.83
N ASN A 4 -26.57 9.79 -13.52
CA ASN A 4 -26.44 10.92 -12.59
C ASN A 4 -25.05 10.89 -11.91
N ALA A 5 -24.03 11.38 -12.63
CA ALA A 5 -22.65 11.44 -12.12
C ALA A 5 -22.54 12.15 -10.76
N LYS A 6 -23.36 13.17 -10.50
CA LYS A 6 -23.34 13.94 -9.26
C LYS A 6 -23.74 13.08 -8.04
N LYS A 7 -24.77 12.24 -8.17
CA LYS A 7 -25.16 11.29 -7.10
C LYS A 7 -24.05 10.27 -6.86
N THR A 8 -23.46 9.72 -7.93
CA THR A 8 -22.38 8.75 -7.84
C THR A 8 -21.13 9.34 -7.19
N ILE A 9 -20.80 10.62 -7.45
CA ILE A 9 -19.70 11.33 -6.76
C ILE A 9 -19.94 11.38 -5.24
N TYR A 10 -21.18 11.69 -4.81
CA TYR A 10 -21.49 11.70 -3.37
C TYR A 10 -21.38 10.31 -2.73
N VAL A 11 -21.81 9.24 -3.42
CA VAL A 11 -21.56 7.86 -2.98
C VAL A 11 -20.07 7.57 -2.93
N GLY A 12 -19.31 8.09 -3.90
CA GLY A 12 -17.85 7.99 -3.98
C GLY A 12 -17.10 8.65 -2.80
N LEU A 13 -17.73 9.53 -2.02
CA LEU A 13 -17.11 10.10 -0.79
C LEU A 13 -16.72 9.01 0.23
N ALA A 14 -17.47 7.91 0.29
CA ALA A 14 -17.08 6.76 1.12
C ALA A 14 -15.76 6.15 0.65
N PHE A 15 -15.55 6.04 -0.68
CA PHE A 15 -14.30 5.53 -1.25
C PHE A 15 -13.13 6.50 -1.07
N LEU A 16 -13.38 7.79 -1.16
CA LEU A 16 -12.40 8.82 -0.85
C LEU A 16 -11.89 8.66 0.59
N THR A 17 -12.81 8.50 1.56
CA THR A 17 -12.46 8.27 2.97
C THR A 17 -11.65 6.98 3.16
N ILE A 18 -12.07 5.87 2.52
CA ILE A 18 -11.36 4.60 2.58
C ILE A 18 -9.91 4.75 2.10
N SER A 19 -9.73 5.30 0.90
CA SER A 19 -8.40 5.41 0.30
C SER A 19 -7.51 6.42 1.01
N MET A 20 -8.08 7.51 1.56
CA MET A 20 -7.36 8.46 2.39
C MET A 20 -6.84 7.81 3.68
N PHE A 21 -7.67 6.98 4.34
CA PHE A 21 -7.25 6.22 5.51
C PHE A 21 -6.10 5.26 5.16
N TRP A 22 -6.27 4.41 4.13
CA TRP A 22 -5.28 3.41 3.77
C TRP A 22 -3.96 4.03 3.33
N GLN A 23 -4.01 5.11 2.55
CA GLN A 23 -2.77 5.79 2.13
C GLN A 23 -2.02 6.37 3.32
N THR A 24 -2.74 6.94 4.31
CA THR A 24 -2.11 7.45 5.53
C THR A 24 -1.53 6.32 6.36
N TYR A 25 -2.26 5.20 6.50
CA TYR A 25 -1.80 4.00 7.19
C TYR A 25 -0.52 3.46 6.57
N ASP A 26 -0.53 3.17 5.26
CA ASP A 26 0.61 2.59 4.55
C ASP A 26 1.86 3.50 4.63
N SER A 27 1.66 4.81 4.56
CA SER A 27 2.77 5.77 4.55
C SER A 27 3.36 6.04 5.94
N LEU A 28 2.52 6.17 6.97
CA LEU A 28 2.98 6.66 8.28
C LEU A 28 3.17 5.55 9.31
N VAL A 29 2.34 4.51 9.32
CA VAL A 29 2.45 3.45 10.33
C VAL A 29 3.79 2.71 10.22
N THR A 30 4.24 2.41 8.98
CA THR A 30 5.56 1.80 8.76
C THR A 30 6.67 2.63 9.38
N LYS A 31 6.66 3.95 9.16
CA LYS A 31 7.68 4.86 9.71
C LYS A 31 7.61 4.91 11.24
N ILE A 32 6.42 5.04 11.81
CA ILE A 32 6.26 5.12 13.28
C ILE A 32 6.78 3.86 13.97
N VAL A 33 6.44 2.67 13.46
CA VAL A 33 6.88 1.43 14.11
C VAL A 33 8.38 1.19 13.98
N ILE A 34 9.03 1.71 12.94
CA ILE A 34 10.48 1.65 12.77
C ILE A 34 11.14 2.76 13.57
N ASP A 35 10.84 4.03 13.29
CA ASP A 35 11.55 5.20 13.81
C ASP A 35 11.30 5.42 15.31
N LYS A 36 10.04 5.28 15.78
CA LYS A 36 9.67 5.59 17.18
C LYS A 36 9.69 4.38 18.10
N PHE A 37 9.36 3.19 17.59
CA PHE A 37 9.31 1.97 18.40
C PHE A 37 10.50 1.04 18.17
N GLY A 38 11.34 1.31 17.17
CA GLY A 38 12.55 0.55 16.90
C GLY A 38 12.30 -0.87 16.39
N LEU A 39 11.15 -1.12 15.74
CA LEU A 39 10.91 -2.42 15.14
C LEU A 39 11.79 -2.59 13.89
N ASN A 40 12.34 -3.78 13.75
CA ASN A 40 13.05 -4.12 12.53
C ASN A 40 12.09 -4.26 11.32
N GLN A 41 12.66 -4.37 10.12
CA GLN A 41 11.90 -4.39 8.87
C GLN A 41 10.91 -5.56 8.78
N MET A 42 11.26 -6.73 9.33
CA MET A 42 10.39 -7.90 9.34
C MET A 42 9.19 -7.69 10.26
N TRP A 43 9.39 -7.25 11.50
CA TRP A 43 8.31 -7.01 12.45
C TRP A 43 7.42 -5.83 12.06
N SER A 44 7.98 -4.78 11.44
CA SER A 44 7.16 -3.73 10.83
C SER A 44 6.26 -4.30 9.74
N GLY A 45 6.77 -5.25 8.94
CA GLY A 45 5.98 -5.99 7.95
C GLY A 45 4.83 -6.80 8.57
N VAL A 46 5.05 -7.41 9.76
CA VAL A 46 3.99 -8.12 10.50
C VAL A 46 2.87 -7.14 10.90
N VAL A 47 3.23 -5.96 11.42
CA VAL A 47 2.23 -4.92 11.77
C VAL A 47 1.45 -4.48 10.54
N MET A 48 2.14 -4.26 9.42
CA MET A 48 1.50 -3.85 8.16
C MET A 48 0.62 -4.94 7.54
N ALA A 49 0.89 -6.22 7.78
CA ALA A 49 0.08 -7.32 7.27
C ALA A 49 -1.28 -7.47 7.99
N LEU A 50 -1.43 -6.88 9.20
CA LEU A 50 -2.65 -7.02 10.01
C LEU A 50 -3.90 -6.49 9.28
N ASP A 51 -3.77 -5.45 8.48
CA ASP A 51 -4.87 -4.88 7.70
C ASP A 51 -5.48 -5.91 6.75
N ASN A 52 -4.63 -6.63 6.01
CA ASN A 52 -5.06 -7.64 5.05
C ASN A 52 -5.57 -8.91 5.74
N VAL A 53 -5.03 -9.26 6.91
CA VAL A 53 -5.57 -10.36 7.75
C VAL A 53 -6.99 -10.02 8.19
N PHE A 54 -7.22 -8.81 8.71
CA PHE A 54 -8.57 -8.38 9.11
C PHE A 54 -9.50 -8.24 7.89
N ALA A 55 -9.02 -7.72 6.77
CA ALA A 55 -9.80 -7.63 5.55
C ALA A 55 -10.28 -9.02 5.10
N LEU A 56 -9.39 -10.01 5.07
CA LEU A 56 -9.72 -11.37 4.65
C LEU A 56 -10.79 -12.03 5.55
N LEU A 57 -10.69 -11.81 6.86
CA LEU A 57 -11.60 -12.43 7.84
C LEU A 57 -12.92 -11.67 8.00
N LEU A 58 -12.88 -10.34 8.01
CA LEU A 58 -13.99 -9.50 8.45
C LEU A 58 -14.84 -8.93 7.31
N ILE A 59 -14.30 -8.76 6.10
CA ILE A 59 -15.05 -8.26 4.95
C ILE A 59 -16.29 -9.14 4.66
N PRO A 60 -16.20 -10.49 4.61
CA PRO A 60 -17.38 -11.34 4.42
C PRO A 60 -18.38 -11.24 5.58
N VAL A 61 -17.87 -11.13 6.81
CA VAL A 61 -18.72 -11.04 8.01
C VAL A 61 -19.54 -9.75 8.00
N PHE A 62 -18.88 -8.60 7.84
CA PHE A 62 -19.56 -7.31 7.81
C PHE A 62 -20.40 -7.10 6.55
N GLY A 63 -20.00 -7.70 5.42
CA GLY A 63 -20.84 -7.79 4.23
C GLY A 63 -22.17 -8.44 4.55
N SER A 64 -22.15 -9.67 5.09
CA SER A 64 -23.34 -10.43 5.46
C SER A 64 -24.18 -9.73 6.54
N LEU A 65 -23.54 -9.14 7.56
CA LEU A 65 -24.24 -8.39 8.60
C LEU A 65 -24.97 -7.17 8.03
N SER A 66 -24.33 -6.45 7.11
CA SER A 66 -24.94 -5.28 6.48
C SER A 66 -26.08 -5.65 5.53
N ASP A 67 -25.99 -6.81 4.85
CA ASP A 67 -27.08 -7.32 4.00
C ASP A 67 -28.36 -7.60 4.79
N LYS A 68 -28.21 -8.09 6.01
CA LYS A 68 -29.32 -8.42 6.93
C LYS A 68 -29.85 -7.20 7.71
N SER A 69 -29.17 -6.07 7.63
CA SER A 69 -29.55 -4.85 8.38
C SER A 69 -30.82 -4.22 7.82
N ASN A 70 -31.75 -3.88 8.70
CA ASN A 70 -33.03 -3.23 8.35
C ASN A 70 -33.16 -1.87 9.06
N HIS A 71 -32.13 -1.03 8.98
CA HIS A 71 -32.06 0.26 9.67
C HIS A 71 -32.76 1.37 8.86
N LYS A 72 -33.36 2.35 9.57
CA LYS A 72 -34.11 3.48 8.97
C LYS A 72 -33.29 4.36 7.99
N ARG A 73 -31.97 4.38 8.13
CA ARG A 73 -31.04 5.13 7.26
C ARG A 73 -30.51 4.30 6.07
N GLY A 74 -31.03 3.08 5.87
CA GLY A 74 -30.54 2.11 4.91
C GLY A 74 -29.71 0.99 5.56
N ARG A 75 -29.39 -0.03 4.80
CA ARG A 75 -28.68 -1.22 5.31
C ARG A 75 -27.16 -1.02 5.41
N ARG A 76 -26.56 -0.13 4.59
CA ARG A 76 -25.13 0.14 4.52
C ARG A 76 -24.69 1.34 5.36
N THR A 77 -25.47 2.41 5.34
CA THR A 77 -25.14 3.70 5.97
C THR A 77 -24.77 3.60 7.46
N PRO A 78 -25.43 2.79 8.31
CA PRO A 78 -25.05 2.68 9.73
C PRO A 78 -23.61 2.16 9.93
N PHE A 79 -23.18 1.18 9.15
CA PHE A 79 -21.82 0.65 9.21
C PHE A 79 -20.79 1.69 8.74
N ILE A 80 -21.12 2.45 7.70
CA ILE A 80 -20.29 3.56 7.21
C ILE A 80 -20.12 4.61 8.30
N ILE A 81 -21.18 4.99 9.02
CA ILE A 81 -21.13 5.97 10.11
C ILE A 81 -20.22 5.47 11.23
N VAL A 82 -20.52 4.30 11.78
CA VAL A 82 -19.84 3.77 12.97
C VAL A 82 -18.37 3.51 12.64
N GLY A 83 -18.10 2.84 11.52
CA GLY A 83 -16.73 2.55 11.10
C GLY A 83 -15.89 3.79 10.87
N THR A 84 -16.42 4.81 10.17
CA THR A 84 -15.69 6.07 9.94
C THR A 84 -15.42 6.83 11.24
N ILE A 85 -16.42 6.94 12.13
CA ILE A 85 -16.25 7.66 13.39
C ILE A 85 -15.17 6.98 14.26
N ILE A 86 -15.26 5.66 14.44
CA ILE A 86 -14.28 4.92 15.26
C ILE A 86 -12.88 5.01 14.65
N ALA A 87 -12.75 4.84 13.33
CA ALA A 87 -11.45 4.92 12.65
C ALA A 87 -10.84 6.33 12.74
N ALA A 88 -11.63 7.39 12.56
CA ALA A 88 -11.16 8.77 12.68
C ALA A 88 -10.68 9.09 14.11
N PHE A 89 -11.45 8.69 15.12
CA PHE A 89 -11.02 8.87 16.52
C PHE A 89 -9.80 8.03 16.87
N ALA A 90 -9.71 6.78 16.37
CA ALA A 90 -8.54 5.94 16.58
C ALA A 90 -7.27 6.58 15.98
N PHE A 91 -7.35 7.18 14.79
CA PHE A 91 -6.23 7.95 14.23
C PHE A 91 -5.81 9.11 15.12
N MET A 92 -6.77 9.86 15.66
CA MET A 92 -6.45 10.93 16.62
C MET A 92 -5.81 10.41 17.91
N VAL A 93 -6.23 9.23 18.40
CA VAL A 93 -5.63 8.60 19.60
C VAL A 93 -4.23 8.06 19.33
N LEU A 94 -3.90 7.62 18.10
CA LEU A 94 -2.53 7.20 17.74
C LEU A 94 -1.51 8.30 18.01
N THR A 95 -1.90 9.58 17.88
CA THR A 95 -1.01 10.72 18.15
C THR A 95 -0.53 10.78 19.59
N TYR A 96 -1.35 10.32 20.54
CA TYR A 96 -0.94 10.23 21.94
C TYR A 96 0.25 9.26 22.11
N SER A 97 0.18 8.10 21.47
CA SER A 97 1.27 7.12 21.54
C SER A 97 2.55 7.62 20.85
N ASP A 98 2.42 8.35 19.73
CA ASP A 98 3.53 8.98 19.02
C ASP A 98 4.27 9.98 19.92
N ASN A 99 3.54 10.95 20.47
CA ASN A 99 4.11 12.00 21.32
C ASN A 99 4.71 11.46 22.63
N VAL A 100 4.03 10.50 23.27
CA VAL A 100 4.55 9.90 24.52
C VAL A 100 5.81 9.09 24.25
N GLN A 101 5.88 8.38 23.13
CA GLN A 101 7.07 7.61 22.78
C GLN A 101 8.26 8.53 22.48
N GLU A 102 8.04 9.62 21.73
CA GLU A 102 9.04 10.65 21.46
C GLU A 102 9.61 11.23 22.76
N SER A 103 8.74 11.68 23.68
CA SER A 103 9.16 12.18 24.99
C SER A 103 9.94 11.16 25.82
N LYS A 104 9.68 9.86 25.66
CA LYS A 104 10.46 8.80 26.33
C LYS A 104 11.84 8.64 25.74
N ILE A 105 11.97 8.73 24.41
CA ILE A 105 13.27 8.68 23.71
C ILE A 105 14.12 9.86 24.18
N GLU A 106 13.57 11.08 24.17
CA GLU A 106 14.26 12.27 24.64
C GLU A 106 14.65 12.16 26.14
N ALA A 107 13.72 11.70 27.00
CA ALA A 107 13.99 11.53 28.43
C ALA A 107 15.02 10.43 28.73
N SER A 108 15.31 9.53 27.79
CA SER A 108 16.35 8.52 27.92
C SER A 108 17.77 9.07 27.70
N GLY A 109 17.91 10.36 27.41
CA GLY A 109 19.18 11.01 27.13
C GLY A 109 19.73 10.70 25.73
N SER A 110 18.87 10.26 24.81
CA SER A 110 19.27 9.97 23.44
C SER A 110 19.27 11.24 22.59
N SER A 111 20.37 11.48 21.89
CA SER A 111 20.55 12.61 20.96
C SER A 111 20.05 12.30 19.53
N ILE A 112 19.20 11.28 19.37
CA ILE A 112 18.73 10.84 18.03
C ILE A 112 18.16 11.98 17.21
N VAL A 113 17.32 12.85 17.82
CA VAL A 113 16.66 13.94 17.10
C VAL A 113 17.67 15.01 16.69
N GLU A 114 18.59 15.36 17.60
CA GLU A 114 19.64 16.35 17.37
C GLU A 114 20.56 15.92 16.22
N TYR A 115 21.11 14.70 16.29
CA TYR A 115 21.98 14.17 15.23
C TYR A 115 21.24 13.97 13.91
N TYR A 116 19.94 13.61 13.95
CA TYR A 116 19.14 13.50 12.75
C TYR A 116 19.00 14.86 12.04
N ASP A 117 18.83 15.94 12.80
CA ASP A 117 18.74 17.29 12.26
C ASP A 117 20.05 17.71 11.61
N ASP A 118 21.19 17.40 12.22
CA ASP A 118 22.51 17.70 11.67
C ASP A 118 22.80 16.90 10.38
N ILE A 119 22.44 15.63 10.34
CA ILE A 119 22.76 14.73 9.20
C ILE A 119 21.81 14.91 8.00
N TYR A 120 20.51 15.17 8.25
CA TYR A 120 19.50 15.09 7.20
C TYR A 120 18.75 16.41 6.92
N ARG A 121 18.77 17.37 7.85
CA ARG A 121 18.03 18.64 7.69
C ARG A 121 18.93 19.84 7.52
N SER A 122 20.23 19.72 7.75
CA SER A 122 21.20 20.79 7.48
C SER A 122 21.22 21.09 5.98
N GLU A 123 21.25 22.37 5.62
CA GLU A 123 21.47 22.82 4.23
C GLU A 123 22.96 22.83 3.87
N ASP A 124 23.84 22.77 4.89
CA ASP A 124 25.28 22.74 4.73
C ASP A 124 25.79 21.29 4.64
N ASP A 125 26.85 21.08 3.88
CA ASP A 125 27.55 19.80 3.83
C ASP A 125 28.09 19.42 5.21
N LEU A 126 27.93 18.15 5.60
CA LEU A 126 28.42 17.64 6.87
C LEU A 126 29.94 17.76 6.93
N THR A 127 30.43 18.45 7.95
CA THR A 127 31.87 18.63 8.18
C THR A 127 32.42 17.45 8.99
N ILE A 128 33.73 17.17 8.83
CA ILE A 128 34.43 16.17 9.66
C ILE A 128 34.26 16.44 11.15
N GLN A 129 34.26 17.70 11.55
CA GLN A 129 34.10 18.08 12.94
C GLN A 129 32.72 17.72 13.49
N GLN A 130 31.66 17.86 12.68
CA GLN A 130 30.31 17.39 13.02
C GLN A 130 30.23 15.86 13.04
N TRP A 131 30.86 15.19 12.07
CA TRP A 131 30.97 13.73 12.06
C TRP A 131 31.56 13.20 13.36
N THR A 132 32.77 13.69 13.76
CA THR A 132 33.42 13.25 14.99
C THR A 132 32.53 13.48 16.22
N VAL A 133 31.86 14.63 16.31
CA VAL A 133 30.93 14.90 17.43
C VAL A 133 29.77 13.91 17.45
N ILE A 134 29.25 13.51 16.29
CA ILE A 134 28.14 12.56 16.19
C ILE A 134 28.61 11.15 16.54
N THR A 135 29.75 10.68 16.03
CA THR A 135 30.30 9.38 16.31
C THR A 135 30.69 9.22 17.79
N ASP A 136 31.43 10.19 18.34
CA ASP A 136 31.78 10.24 19.76
C ASP A 136 30.52 10.25 20.65
N GLY A 137 29.51 11.02 20.27
CA GLY A 137 28.25 11.07 21.01
C GLY A 137 27.49 9.75 20.97
N ILE A 138 27.47 9.06 19.84
CA ILE A 138 26.87 7.71 19.73
C ILE A 138 27.64 6.73 20.61
N GLU A 139 28.97 6.75 20.61
CA GLU A 139 29.82 5.90 21.46
C GLU A 139 29.54 6.15 22.94
N ASP A 140 29.53 7.39 23.37
CA ASP A 140 29.24 7.77 24.77
C ASP A 140 27.86 7.30 25.22
N GLU A 141 26.84 7.39 24.39
CA GLU A 141 25.51 6.85 24.69
C GLU A 141 25.56 5.32 24.89
N TRP A 142 26.25 4.58 24.03
CA TRP A 142 26.35 3.13 24.14
C TRP A 142 27.20 2.71 25.33
N LEU A 143 28.25 3.44 25.66
CA LEU A 143 29.07 3.22 26.85
C LEU A 143 28.25 3.45 28.13
N SER A 144 27.42 4.47 28.17
CA SER A 144 26.49 4.72 29.27
C SER A 144 25.52 3.56 29.45
N LEU A 145 24.92 3.06 28.36
CA LEU A 145 24.00 1.92 28.41
C LEU A 145 24.67 0.63 28.91
N LYS A 146 25.93 0.41 28.56
CA LYS A 146 26.74 -0.70 29.08
C LYS A 146 27.00 -0.55 30.57
N ASN A 147 27.41 0.64 31.01
CA ASN A 147 27.71 0.93 32.42
C ASN A 147 26.45 0.82 33.29
N ASP A 148 25.31 1.18 32.80
CA ASP A 148 24.01 1.05 33.46
C ASP A 148 23.46 -0.38 33.45
N GLY A 149 24.15 -1.31 32.78
CA GLY A 149 23.76 -2.72 32.69
C GLY A 149 22.53 -2.96 31.79
N ILE A 150 22.18 -2.01 30.93
CA ILE A 150 21.05 -2.10 30.00
C ILE A 150 21.40 -2.99 28.81
N ILE A 151 22.65 -2.93 28.36
CA ILE A 151 23.18 -3.80 27.31
C ILE A 151 24.34 -4.65 27.83
N SER A 152 24.60 -5.80 27.17
CA SER A 152 25.74 -6.64 27.47
C SER A 152 27.05 -6.03 26.93
N SER A 153 28.20 -6.41 27.53
CA SER A 153 29.51 -6.03 27.00
C SER A 153 29.72 -6.52 25.57
N GLU A 154 29.30 -7.75 25.25
CA GLU A 154 29.36 -8.31 23.90
C GLU A 154 28.59 -7.48 22.87
N LYS A 155 27.39 -6.96 23.26
CA LYS A 155 26.60 -6.09 22.39
C LYS A 155 27.31 -4.74 22.19
N TYR A 156 27.87 -4.16 23.25
CA TYR A 156 28.63 -2.92 23.14
C TYR A 156 29.87 -3.11 22.24
N ASP A 157 30.63 -4.16 22.45
CA ASP A 157 31.84 -4.41 21.67
C ASP A 157 31.54 -4.58 20.18
N LYS A 158 30.41 -5.23 19.85
CA LYS A 158 29.94 -5.33 18.46
C LYS A 158 29.56 -3.96 17.87
N ILE A 159 28.85 -3.12 18.63
CA ILE A 159 28.45 -1.78 18.17
C ILE A 159 29.71 -0.91 18.01
N TRP A 160 30.68 -1.05 18.92
CA TRP A 160 31.95 -0.36 18.83
C TRP A 160 32.71 -0.74 17.55
N ASP A 161 32.80 -2.04 17.25
CA ASP A 161 33.39 -2.52 16.00
C ASP A 161 32.61 -1.97 14.78
N ASP A 162 31.28 -1.97 14.82
CA ASP A 162 30.43 -1.45 13.74
C ASP A 162 30.60 0.07 13.54
N ILE A 163 30.95 0.85 14.59
CA ILE A 163 31.21 2.29 14.51
C ILE A 163 32.63 2.61 13.98
N HIS A 164 33.62 1.83 14.36
CA HIS A 164 35.03 2.09 14.04
C HIS A 164 35.57 1.27 12.86
N THR A 165 34.88 0.21 12.47
CA THR A 165 35.29 -0.65 11.36
C THR A 165 34.25 -0.61 10.26
N TYR A 166 34.40 0.30 9.30
CA TYR A 166 33.49 0.45 8.20
C TYR A 166 33.81 -0.57 7.10
N SER A 167 32.89 -1.44 6.79
CA SER A 167 32.94 -2.23 5.56
C SER A 167 32.07 -1.58 4.49
N THR A 168 32.60 -1.42 3.28
CA THR A 168 31.83 -0.96 2.14
C THR A 168 30.69 -1.94 1.82
N ILE A 169 29.65 -1.45 1.15
CA ILE A 169 28.45 -2.24 0.78
C ILE A 169 28.81 -3.47 -0.07
N ASP A 170 29.98 -3.50 -0.71
CA ASP A 170 30.49 -4.61 -1.52
C ASP A 170 31.55 -5.50 -0.83
N GLY A 171 31.89 -5.23 0.43
CA GLY A 171 32.68 -6.14 1.27
C GLY A 171 34.21 -6.17 1.05
N ASP A 172 34.74 -5.34 0.16
CA ASP A 172 36.17 -5.39 -0.23
C ASP A 172 37.05 -4.24 0.32
N GLU A 173 36.47 -3.17 0.89
CA GLU A 173 37.26 -2.10 1.54
C GLU A 173 36.77 -1.85 2.96
N VAL A 174 37.67 -1.92 3.91
CA VAL A 174 37.51 -1.47 5.29
C VAL A 174 38.02 -0.03 5.35
N ILE A 175 37.14 0.93 5.59
CA ILE A 175 37.55 2.32 5.81
C ILE A 175 37.80 2.50 7.30
N ASP A 176 39.02 2.88 7.64
CA ASP A 176 39.43 3.18 9.01
C ASP A 176 39.11 4.67 9.30
N GLU A 177 38.60 4.97 10.49
CA GLU A 177 38.32 6.33 10.96
C GLU A 177 39.54 7.23 10.84
N ASP A 178 40.74 6.73 11.12
CA ASP A 178 41.99 7.44 10.96
C ASP A 178 42.25 7.89 9.51
N ALA A 179 41.72 7.17 8.51
CA ALA A 179 41.84 7.54 7.11
C ALA A 179 40.91 8.71 6.74
N ILE A 180 39.67 8.71 7.27
CA ILE A 180 38.70 9.80 7.11
C ILE A 180 39.24 11.11 7.72
N LEU A 181 39.79 11.02 8.93
CA LEU A 181 40.36 12.15 9.65
C LEU A 181 41.62 12.71 8.95
N ALA A 182 42.40 11.86 8.24
CA ALA A 182 43.60 12.24 7.54
C ALA A 182 43.34 13.04 6.24
N ASP A 183 42.26 12.75 5.53
CA ASP A 183 41.94 13.41 4.24
C ASP A 183 41.19 14.74 4.40
N ASN A 184 40.63 15.01 5.57
CA ASN A 184 39.90 16.23 5.92
C ASN A 184 38.72 16.56 4.97
N GLN A 185 38.13 15.55 4.36
CA GLN A 185 36.93 15.63 3.51
C GLN A 185 36.05 14.41 3.75
N ILE A 186 34.73 14.60 3.75
CA ILE A 186 33.78 13.49 3.78
C ILE A 186 33.36 13.19 2.34
N THR A 187 33.64 11.99 1.88
CA THR A 187 33.19 11.52 0.56
C THR A 187 31.71 11.13 0.61
N ASP A 188 31.06 11.02 -0.56
CA ASP A 188 29.66 10.58 -0.65
C ASP A 188 29.46 9.16 -0.09
N ASP A 189 30.45 8.26 -0.24
CA ASP A 189 30.38 6.90 0.28
C ASP A 189 30.47 6.89 1.82
N GLU A 190 31.29 7.71 2.41
CA GLU A 190 31.42 7.88 3.87
C GLU A 190 30.15 8.51 4.46
N LEU A 191 29.53 9.45 3.77
CA LEU A 191 28.24 10.03 4.17
C LEU A 191 27.14 8.99 4.19
N VAL A 192 27.07 8.13 3.15
CA VAL A 192 26.13 7.01 3.11
C VAL A 192 26.33 6.05 4.28
N LEU A 193 27.58 5.81 4.63
CA LEU A 193 27.95 4.96 5.74
C LEU A 193 27.52 5.54 7.08
N LEU A 194 27.84 6.82 7.34
CA LEU A 194 27.39 7.53 8.53
C LEU A 194 25.87 7.51 8.69
N LYS A 195 25.14 7.76 7.60
CA LYS A 195 23.66 7.69 7.58
C LYS A 195 23.15 6.29 7.92
N THR A 196 23.85 5.24 7.47
CA THR A 196 23.51 3.85 7.77
C THR A 196 23.71 3.55 9.25
N LEU A 197 24.87 3.91 9.81
CA LEU A 197 25.19 3.76 11.23
C LEU A 197 24.20 4.51 12.11
N PHE A 198 23.94 5.76 11.79
CA PHE A 198 22.98 6.57 12.53
C PHE A 198 21.59 5.93 12.52
N SER A 199 21.13 5.44 11.36
CA SER A 199 19.84 4.76 11.25
C SER A 199 19.76 3.48 12.11
N GLN A 200 20.86 2.71 12.20
CA GLN A 200 20.94 1.53 13.07
C GLN A 200 20.92 1.94 14.54
N HIS A 201 21.74 2.91 14.93
CA HIS A 201 21.79 3.45 16.28
C HIS A 201 20.42 3.96 16.73
N ALA A 202 19.77 4.80 15.93
CA ALA A 202 18.47 5.36 16.23
C ALA A 202 17.39 4.29 16.42
N ASN A 203 17.37 3.28 15.54
CA ASN A 203 16.42 2.18 15.63
C ASN A 203 16.66 1.34 16.90
N GLU A 204 17.90 1.00 17.22
CA GLU A 204 18.22 0.24 18.42
C GLU A 204 17.93 1.02 19.71
N ARG A 205 18.18 2.31 19.75
CA ARG A 205 17.83 3.17 20.89
C ARG A 205 16.32 3.21 21.12
N ALA A 206 15.55 3.42 20.06
CA ALA A 206 14.09 3.39 20.12
C ALA A 206 13.56 2.03 20.61
N TRP A 207 14.20 0.92 20.20
CA TRP A 207 13.84 -0.43 20.66
C TRP A 207 14.15 -0.65 22.14
N ILE A 208 15.30 -0.18 22.65
CA ILE A 208 15.63 -0.24 24.07
C ILE A 208 14.58 0.49 24.91
N VAL A 209 14.22 1.73 24.54
CA VAL A 209 13.17 2.51 25.21
C VAL A 209 11.82 1.80 25.17
N THR A 210 11.48 1.19 24.02
CA THR A 210 10.24 0.42 23.85
C THR A 210 10.21 -0.81 24.75
N THR A 211 11.30 -1.57 24.86
CA THR A 211 11.37 -2.77 25.70
C THR A 211 11.38 -2.45 27.19
N GLN A 212 12.02 -1.37 27.60
CA GLN A 212 12.00 -0.90 28.99
C GLN A 212 10.61 -0.37 29.42
N SER A 213 9.85 0.21 28.51
CA SER A 213 8.54 0.79 28.78
C SER A 213 7.51 0.46 27.70
N PRO A 214 7.06 -0.81 27.59
CA PRO A 214 6.27 -1.30 26.46
C PRO A 214 4.83 -0.78 26.45
N GLY A 215 4.38 -0.10 27.50
CA GLY A 215 3.00 0.37 27.63
C GLY A 215 2.54 1.25 26.46
N THR A 216 3.40 2.14 25.97
CA THR A 216 3.10 3.03 24.83
C THR A 216 2.90 2.22 23.54
N PHE A 217 3.76 1.22 23.31
CA PHE A 217 3.66 0.34 22.16
C PHE A 217 2.39 -0.52 22.19
N ILE A 218 2.01 -1.04 23.37
CA ILE A 218 0.76 -1.79 23.56
C ILE A 218 -0.45 -0.91 23.28
N ILE A 219 -0.45 0.35 23.75
CA ILE A 219 -1.54 1.30 23.47
C ILE A 219 -1.59 1.62 21.97
N PHE A 220 -0.44 1.82 21.33
CA PHE A 220 -0.36 2.04 19.88
C PHE A 220 -0.96 0.87 19.10
N LEU A 221 -0.51 -0.37 19.36
CA LEU A 221 -1.04 -1.56 18.71
C LEU A 221 -2.53 -1.78 18.98
N GLY A 222 -2.98 -1.57 20.21
CA GLY A 222 -4.40 -1.68 20.58
C GLY A 222 -5.27 -0.66 19.85
N THR A 223 -4.81 0.58 19.76
CA THR A 223 -5.51 1.65 19.02
C THR A 223 -5.51 1.37 17.52
N LEU A 224 -4.39 0.91 16.97
CA LEU A 224 -4.26 0.49 15.57
C LEU A 224 -5.22 -0.66 15.25
N PHE A 225 -5.29 -1.67 16.12
CA PHE A 225 -6.24 -2.78 16.01
C PHE A 225 -7.70 -2.29 15.94
N ILE A 226 -8.09 -1.33 16.79
CA ILE A 226 -9.43 -0.74 16.78
C ILE A 226 -9.67 0.01 15.45
N ALA A 227 -8.68 0.76 14.94
CA ALA A 227 -8.78 1.46 13.67
C ALA A 227 -9.00 0.48 12.50
N LEU A 228 -8.23 -0.61 12.45
CA LEU A 228 -8.32 -1.63 11.40
C LEU A 228 -9.65 -2.40 11.45
N LEU A 229 -10.14 -2.74 12.65
CA LEU A 229 -11.48 -3.32 12.85
C LEU A 229 -12.58 -2.40 12.34
N ALA A 230 -12.51 -1.12 12.69
CA ALA A 230 -13.47 -0.11 12.25
C ALA A 230 -13.47 0.03 10.73
N MET A 231 -12.30 0.07 10.10
CA MET A 231 -12.19 0.16 8.65
C MET A 231 -12.66 -1.11 7.95
N SER A 232 -12.40 -2.30 8.50
CA SER A 232 -12.92 -3.56 7.95
C SER A 232 -14.45 -3.61 8.02
N SER A 233 -15.06 -3.07 9.08
CA SER A 233 -16.53 -2.99 9.21
C SER A 233 -17.17 -1.99 8.23
N PHE A 234 -16.44 -0.94 7.87
CA PHE A 234 -16.88 0.12 6.96
C PHE A 234 -16.68 -0.26 5.48
N ARG A 235 -15.54 -0.87 5.13
CA ARG A 235 -15.12 -1.10 3.74
C ARG A 235 -16.13 -1.91 2.94
N SER A 236 -16.59 -3.05 3.47
CA SER A 236 -17.51 -3.94 2.76
C SER A 236 -18.87 -3.29 2.48
N PRO A 237 -19.57 -2.68 3.47
CA PRO A 237 -20.81 -1.95 3.21
C PRO A 237 -20.64 -0.77 2.24
N ALA A 238 -19.53 -0.02 2.32
CA ALA A 238 -19.27 1.09 1.41
C ALA A 238 -19.11 0.63 -0.05
N VAL A 239 -18.37 -0.49 -0.28
CA VAL A 239 -18.23 -1.07 -1.62
C VAL A 239 -19.58 -1.56 -2.15
N ALA A 240 -20.39 -2.21 -1.32
CA ALA A 240 -21.70 -2.72 -1.71
C ALA A 240 -22.74 -1.62 -1.96
N LEU A 241 -22.55 -0.43 -1.39
CA LEU A 241 -23.50 0.68 -1.56
C LEU A 241 -23.66 1.10 -3.05
N MET A 242 -22.57 1.12 -3.83
CA MET A 242 -22.63 1.55 -5.23
C MET A 242 -23.57 0.66 -6.09
N PRO A 243 -23.40 -0.66 -6.15
CA PRO A 243 -24.34 -1.51 -6.90
C PRO A 243 -25.75 -1.54 -6.31
N ASP A 244 -25.91 -1.26 -4.99
CA ASP A 244 -27.22 -1.17 -4.35
C ASP A 244 -28.04 0.04 -4.82
N VAL A 245 -27.39 1.13 -5.24
CA VAL A 245 -28.02 2.38 -5.67
C VAL A 245 -27.87 2.68 -7.18
N THR A 246 -27.28 1.75 -7.95
CA THR A 246 -27.03 1.96 -9.38
C THR A 246 -27.62 0.81 -10.19
N VAL A 247 -28.42 1.13 -11.21
CA VAL A 247 -29.00 0.15 -12.15
C VAL A 247 -27.91 -0.62 -12.91
N LYS A 248 -28.16 -1.90 -13.21
CA LYS A 248 -27.18 -2.85 -13.77
C LYS A 248 -26.38 -2.30 -14.97
N PRO A 249 -27.01 -1.68 -16.02
CA PRO A 249 -26.27 -1.16 -17.18
C PRO A 249 -25.36 0.03 -16.88
N LEU A 250 -25.57 0.76 -15.77
CA LEU A 250 -24.77 1.93 -15.40
C LEU A 250 -23.70 1.64 -14.34
N ARG A 251 -23.64 0.40 -13.82
CA ARG A 251 -22.68 0.00 -12.77
C ARG A 251 -21.22 0.21 -13.19
N SER A 252 -20.87 -0.03 -14.46
CA SER A 252 -19.51 0.20 -14.96
C SER A 252 -19.11 1.69 -14.88
N LYS A 253 -20.01 2.60 -15.30
CA LYS A 253 -19.77 4.05 -15.17
C LYS A 253 -19.73 4.50 -13.71
N GLY A 254 -20.58 3.91 -12.86
CA GLY A 254 -20.56 4.14 -11.42
C GLY A 254 -19.23 3.71 -10.80
N ASN A 255 -18.73 2.51 -11.14
CA ASN A 255 -17.47 1.98 -10.66
C ASN A 255 -16.26 2.85 -11.06
N ALA A 256 -16.26 3.39 -12.27
CA ALA A 256 -15.21 4.30 -12.70
C ALA A 256 -15.15 5.57 -11.83
N ILE A 257 -16.32 6.16 -11.48
CA ILE A 257 -16.35 7.36 -10.63
C ILE A 257 -15.91 7.04 -9.19
N ILE A 258 -16.33 5.93 -8.61
CA ILE A 258 -15.92 5.60 -7.23
C ILE A 258 -14.42 5.29 -7.15
N ASN A 259 -13.84 4.64 -8.17
CA ASN A 259 -12.39 4.44 -8.24
C ASN A 259 -11.63 5.77 -8.39
N LEU A 260 -12.17 6.71 -9.18
CA LEU A 260 -11.65 8.08 -9.26
C LEU A 260 -11.67 8.77 -7.89
N MET A 261 -12.78 8.67 -7.15
CA MET A 261 -12.89 9.22 -5.79
C MET A 261 -11.91 8.56 -4.82
N GLY A 262 -11.69 7.24 -4.96
CA GLY A 262 -10.66 6.53 -4.19
C GLY A 262 -9.25 7.06 -4.48
N SER A 263 -8.88 7.20 -5.75
CA SER A 263 -7.57 7.78 -6.13
C SER A 263 -7.40 9.21 -5.61
N LEU A 264 -8.48 10.01 -5.63
CA LEU A 264 -8.47 11.36 -5.06
C LEU A 264 -8.23 11.34 -3.54
N GLY A 265 -8.78 10.35 -2.82
CA GLY A 265 -8.55 10.17 -1.39
C GLY A 265 -7.08 9.89 -1.07
N ALA A 266 -6.43 9.00 -1.83
CA ALA A 266 -5.00 8.73 -1.69
C ALA A 266 -4.14 9.97 -1.99
N ILE A 267 -4.49 10.70 -3.04
CA ILE A 267 -3.83 11.97 -3.40
C ILE A 267 -3.95 13.00 -2.28
N VAL A 268 -5.13 13.16 -1.69
CA VAL A 268 -5.34 14.09 -0.55
C VAL A 268 -4.48 13.69 0.65
N ALA A 269 -4.42 12.40 1.00
CA ALA A 269 -3.58 11.91 2.09
C ALA A 269 -2.10 12.20 1.87
N LEU A 270 -1.57 11.92 0.66
CA LEU A 270 -0.19 12.26 0.31
C LEU A 270 0.06 13.77 0.38
N GLY A 271 -0.91 14.60 -0.06
CA GLY A 271 -0.82 16.05 0.05
C GLY A 271 -0.69 16.53 1.50
N ILE A 272 -1.44 15.93 2.42
CA ILE A 272 -1.33 16.22 3.85
C ILE A 272 0.07 15.83 4.36
N ILE A 273 0.57 14.65 3.98
CA ILE A 273 1.90 14.16 4.35
C ILE A 273 2.99 15.12 3.86
N MET A 274 2.90 15.60 2.61
CA MET A 274 3.85 16.56 2.04
C MET A 274 3.80 17.93 2.73
N ILE A 275 2.60 18.45 3.04
CA ILE A 275 2.43 19.75 3.70
C ILE A 275 3.15 19.76 5.06
N TYR A 276 3.16 18.64 5.76
CA TYR A 276 3.85 18.51 7.04
C TYR A 276 5.29 17.97 6.91
N GLY A 277 5.81 17.76 5.69
CA GLY A 277 7.19 17.30 5.45
C GLY A 277 7.47 15.85 5.86
N LEU A 278 6.43 15.06 6.14
CA LEU A 278 6.54 13.68 6.64
C LEU A 278 7.01 12.68 5.58
N ASP A 279 7.04 13.09 4.31
CA ASP A 279 7.50 12.26 3.20
C ASP A 279 9.02 12.24 3.04
N ARG A 280 9.72 13.21 3.65
CA ARG A 280 11.17 13.37 3.52
C ARG A 280 11.91 13.01 4.81
N PHE A 281 11.34 13.38 5.96
CA PHE A 281 12.02 13.32 7.24
C PHE A 281 11.44 12.22 8.14
N SER A 282 12.31 11.60 8.93
CA SER A 282 12.01 10.73 10.05
C SER A 282 12.11 11.50 11.38
N TYR A 283 11.76 10.88 12.49
CA TYR A 283 11.84 11.47 13.84
C TYR A 283 11.13 12.82 14.00
N VAL A 284 10.03 12.99 13.25
CA VAL A 284 9.14 14.15 13.34
C VAL A 284 7.83 13.76 14.01
N SER A 285 7.07 14.75 14.52
CA SER A 285 5.73 14.47 15.04
C SER A 285 4.75 14.14 13.90
N TYR A 286 4.15 12.96 13.95
CA TYR A 286 3.12 12.54 13.00
C TYR A 286 1.71 13.03 13.39
N THR A 287 1.58 13.63 14.58
CA THR A 287 0.34 14.18 15.13
C THR A 287 -0.45 15.07 14.17
N PRO A 288 0.16 16.08 13.48
CA PRO A 288 -0.61 16.97 12.61
C PRO A 288 -1.31 16.23 11.46
N ALA A 289 -0.65 15.23 10.88
CA ALA A 289 -1.22 14.46 9.77
C ALA A 289 -2.39 13.59 10.22
N PHE A 290 -2.24 12.83 11.31
CA PHE A 290 -3.33 11.98 11.82
C PHE A 290 -4.55 12.78 12.26
N ILE A 291 -4.36 13.95 12.93
CA ILE A 291 -5.46 14.82 13.32
C ILE A 291 -6.16 15.38 12.07
N THR A 292 -5.39 15.88 11.08
CA THR A 292 -5.95 16.45 9.86
C THR A 292 -6.75 15.40 9.10
N VAL A 293 -6.20 14.19 8.91
CA VAL A 293 -6.90 13.10 8.24
C VAL A 293 -8.16 12.68 9.01
N GLY A 294 -8.06 12.51 10.33
CA GLY A 294 -9.20 12.15 11.17
C GLY A 294 -10.33 13.18 11.10
N VAL A 295 -10.01 14.49 11.18
CA VAL A 295 -10.99 15.57 11.02
C VAL A 295 -11.60 15.56 9.61
N MET A 296 -10.78 15.40 8.57
CA MET A 296 -11.28 15.33 7.20
C MET A 296 -12.22 14.13 6.98
N MET A 297 -11.92 12.97 7.56
CA MET A 297 -12.81 11.81 7.51
C MET A 297 -14.18 12.14 8.12
N LEU A 298 -14.24 12.84 9.24
CA LEU A 298 -15.49 13.26 9.88
C LEU A 298 -16.25 14.31 9.06
N VAL A 299 -15.54 15.27 8.48
CA VAL A 299 -16.15 16.29 7.57
C VAL A 299 -16.74 15.64 6.34
N ILE A 300 -15.99 14.72 5.70
CA ILE A 300 -16.47 13.98 4.52
C ILE A 300 -17.68 13.12 4.88
N LEU A 301 -17.67 12.46 6.04
CA LEU A 301 -18.83 11.72 6.54
C LEU A 301 -20.04 12.65 6.72
N GLY A 302 -19.87 13.84 7.26
CA GLY A 302 -20.94 14.84 7.40
C GLY A 302 -21.54 15.22 6.03
N ILE A 303 -20.70 15.47 5.02
CA ILE A 303 -21.13 15.76 3.64
C ILE A 303 -21.87 14.56 3.03
N PHE A 304 -21.32 13.35 3.23
CA PHE A 304 -21.93 12.09 2.78
C PHE A 304 -23.34 11.94 3.35
N LEU A 305 -23.51 12.06 4.65
CA LEU A 305 -24.82 11.93 5.34
C LEU A 305 -25.83 13.01 4.90
N TRP A 306 -25.36 14.21 4.58
CA TRP A 306 -26.21 15.28 4.06
C TRP A 306 -26.72 15.01 2.65
N LYS A 307 -25.87 14.41 1.79
CA LYS A 307 -26.15 14.25 0.35
C LYS A 307 -26.62 12.87 -0.04
N VAL A 308 -26.25 11.82 0.70
CA VAL A 308 -26.58 10.42 0.40
C VAL A 308 -27.67 9.94 1.35
N LYS A 309 -28.85 9.74 0.81
CA LYS A 309 -29.96 9.12 1.50
C LYS A 309 -30.21 7.75 0.89
N GLU A 310 -29.56 6.73 1.44
CA GLU A 310 -29.56 5.37 0.90
C GLU A 310 -30.98 4.85 0.58
N PRO A 311 -32.01 4.96 1.48
CA PRO A 311 -33.35 4.45 1.19
C PRO A 311 -33.96 5.07 -0.07
N GLU A 312 -33.86 6.42 -0.22
CA GLU A 312 -34.41 7.15 -1.38
C GLU A 312 -33.69 6.71 -2.68
N LEU A 313 -32.35 6.50 -2.62
CA LEU A 313 -31.58 6.07 -3.79
C LEU A 313 -31.88 4.63 -4.21
N VAL A 314 -32.10 3.73 -3.24
CA VAL A 314 -32.49 2.33 -3.50
C VAL A 314 -33.89 2.28 -4.10
N GLU A 315 -34.84 3.09 -3.61
CA GLU A 315 -36.19 3.18 -4.12
C GLU A 315 -36.22 3.74 -5.57
N GLU A 316 -35.42 4.79 -5.86
CA GLU A 316 -35.23 5.31 -7.21
C GLU A 316 -34.65 4.25 -8.17
N LYS A 317 -33.65 3.46 -7.70
CA LYS A 317 -33.08 2.35 -8.49
C LYS A 317 -34.14 1.29 -8.81
N LEU A 318 -34.90 0.85 -7.81
CA LEU A 318 -35.95 -0.16 -8.00
C LEU A 318 -37.04 0.31 -8.97
N ALA A 319 -37.45 1.58 -8.89
CA ALA A 319 -38.40 2.17 -9.82
C ALA A 319 -37.85 2.23 -11.26
N GLU A 320 -36.56 2.47 -11.43
CA GLU A 320 -35.91 2.49 -12.74
C GLU A 320 -35.69 1.07 -13.30
N ASP A 321 -35.32 0.09 -12.45
CA ASP A 321 -35.21 -1.34 -12.82
C ASP A 321 -36.57 -1.87 -13.30
N MET A 322 -37.69 -1.55 -12.61
CA MET A 322 -39.04 -1.91 -13.03
C MET A 322 -39.43 -1.24 -14.37
N ARG A 323 -39.05 0.04 -14.59
CA ARG A 323 -39.34 0.76 -15.82
C ARG A 323 -38.62 0.19 -17.04
N LEU A 324 -37.46 -0.44 -16.82
CA LEU A 324 -36.57 -0.97 -17.86
C LEU A 324 -36.70 -2.48 -18.04
N ASP A 325 -37.66 -3.10 -17.32
CA ASP A 325 -37.90 -4.55 -17.33
C ASP A 325 -36.62 -5.39 -16.99
N LEU A 326 -35.76 -4.80 -16.16
CA LEU A 326 -34.50 -5.42 -15.69
C LEU A 326 -34.74 -6.27 -14.42
N VAL A 327 -35.81 -7.06 -14.38
CA VAL A 327 -36.06 -7.99 -13.28
C VAL A 327 -34.99 -9.10 -13.35
N GLU A 328 -34.29 -9.33 -12.25
CA GLU A 328 -33.32 -10.44 -12.17
C GLU A 328 -34.08 -11.77 -12.24
N ASP A 329 -34.00 -12.45 -13.38
CA ASP A 329 -34.33 -13.87 -13.44
C ASP A 329 -33.24 -14.63 -12.68
N ASP A 330 -33.60 -15.24 -11.56
CA ASP A 330 -32.81 -16.27 -10.90
C ASP A 330 -32.74 -17.48 -11.86
N GLU A 331 -31.67 -17.52 -12.70
CA GLU A 331 -31.42 -18.66 -13.58
C GLU A 331 -31.13 -19.92 -12.72
N GLU A 332 -32.08 -20.86 -12.73
CA GLU A 332 -31.94 -22.20 -12.17
C GLU A 332 -30.77 -22.94 -12.85
N GLU A 333 -29.96 -23.64 -12.04
CA GLU A 333 -28.87 -24.50 -12.52
C GLU A 333 -29.42 -25.67 -13.33
N ASP A 334 -29.25 -25.65 -14.67
CA ASP A 334 -29.42 -26.85 -15.49
C ASP A 334 -28.24 -27.82 -15.27
N HIS A 335 -28.53 -28.96 -14.66
CA HIS A 335 -27.63 -30.12 -14.54
C HIS A 335 -27.56 -30.86 -15.89
N GLU A 336 -26.77 -30.33 -16.85
CA GLU A 336 -26.40 -31.09 -18.04
C GLU A 336 -25.30 -32.11 -17.74
N THR A 337 -25.47 -33.33 -18.19
CA THR A 337 -24.46 -34.41 -18.18
C THR A 337 -23.29 -34.03 -19.11
N MET A 338 -22.10 -33.83 -18.52
CA MET A 338 -20.90 -33.38 -19.24
C MET A 338 -20.33 -34.48 -20.16
N SER A 339 -20.05 -34.15 -21.41
CA SER A 339 -19.30 -34.99 -22.36
C SER A 339 -17.81 -35.11 -22.00
N GLU A 340 -17.09 -36.11 -22.57
CA GLU A 340 -15.64 -36.27 -22.36
C GLU A 340 -14.83 -35.03 -22.84
N GLU A 341 -15.28 -34.36 -23.91
CA GLU A 341 -14.69 -33.11 -24.41
C GLU A 341 -14.92 -31.95 -23.41
N ASP A 342 -16.10 -31.89 -22.78
CA ASP A 342 -16.40 -30.89 -21.74
C ASP A 342 -15.54 -31.11 -20.50
N VAL A 343 -15.25 -32.35 -20.12
CA VAL A 343 -14.35 -32.67 -19.00
C VAL A 343 -12.90 -32.26 -19.33
N ALA A 344 -12.42 -32.48 -20.55
CA ALA A 344 -11.09 -32.08 -20.99
C ALA A 344 -10.97 -30.54 -21.06
N LEU A 345 -11.97 -29.86 -21.58
CA LEU A 345 -12.06 -28.39 -21.60
C LEU A 345 -12.13 -27.82 -20.19
N SER A 346 -12.87 -28.46 -19.27
CA SER A 346 -12.92 -28.10 -17.86
C SER A 346 -11.56 -28.21 -17.17
N LYS A 347 -10.79 -29.29 -17.42
CA LYS A 347 -9.41 -29.46 -16.92
C LYS A 347 -8.47 -28.35 -17.42
N SER A 348 -8.56 -28.00 -18.71
CA SER A 348 -7.73 -26.94 -19.31
C SER A 348 -8.06 -25.54 -18.73
N LYS A 349 -9.34 -25.23 -18.52
CA LYS A 349 -9.79 -24.00 -17.87
C LYS A 349 -9.35 -23.93 -16.42
N LYS A 350 -9.40 -25.05 -15.68
CA LYS A 350 -8.93 -25.13 -14.29
C LYS A 350 -7.42 -24.88 -14.19
N LYS A 351 -6.62 -25.41 -15.13
CA LYS A 351 -5.18 -25.13 -15.24
C LYS A 351 -4.93 -23.65 -15.54
N ALA A 352 -5.70 -23.04 -16.45
CA ALA A 352 -5.60 -21.62 -16.75
C ALA A 352 -5.92 -20.75 -15.54
N LEU A 353 -6.98 -21.08 -14.77
CA LEU A 353 -7.32 -20.40 -13.53
C LEU A 353 -6.17 -20.44 -12.53
N ILE A 354 -5.61 -21.61 -12.26
CA ILE A 354 -4.48 -21.76 -11.32
C ILE A 354 -3.29 -20.90 -11.77
N LEU A 355 -2.93 -20.93 -13.06
CA LEU A 355 -1.83 -20.13 -13.59
C LEU A 355 -2.09 -18.63 -13.46
N ILE A 356 -3.34 -18.18 -13.70
CA ILE A 356 -3.69 -16.76 -13.50
C ILE A 356 -3.59 -16.38 -12.03
N LEU A 357 -4.14 -17.21 -11.12
CA LEU A 357 -4.09 -16.94 -9.68
C LEU A 357 -2.66 -16.91 -9.13
N VAL A 358 -1.77 -17.80 -9.61
CA VAL A 358 -0.34 -17.77 -9.30
C VAL A 358 0.31 -16.49 -9.86
N SER A 359 -0.04 -16.08 -11.09
CA SER A 359 0.45 -14.82 -11.64
C SER A 359 -0.01 -13.62 -10.80
N VAL A 360 -1.28 -13.61 -10.36
CA VAL A 360 -1.83 -12.60 -9.44
C VAL A 360 -1.00 -12.52 -8.17
N THR A 361 -0.76 -13.66 -7.51
CA THR A 361 0.08 -13.73 -6.32
C THR A 361 1.46 -13.13 -6.57
N LEU A 362 2.12 -13.51 -7.66
CA LEU A 362 3.49 -13.09 -7.96
C LEU A 362 3.62 -11.59 -8.21
N TRP A 363 2.75 -10.97 -9.02
CA TRP A 363 2.85 -9.52 -9.22
C TRP A 363 2.41 -8.72 -7.99
N PHE A 364 1.49 -9.26 -7.16
CA PHE A 364 1.18 -8.65 -5.87
C PHE A 364 2.34 -8.75 -4.89
N PHE A 365 3.13 -9.83 -4.90
CA PHE A 365 4.37 -9.94 -4.13
C PHE A 365 5.35 -8.80 -4.45
N GLY A 366 5.54 -8.49 -5.73
CA GLY A 366 6.40 -7.38 -6.11
C GLY A 366 5.81 -6.01 -5.79
N TYR A 367 4.57 -5.77 -6.22
CA TYR A 367 3.94 -4.45 -6.08
C TYR A 367 3.72 -4.04 -4.62
N ASN A 368 3.21 -4.95 -3.79
CA ASN A 368 2.96 -4.63 -2.37
C ASN A 368 4.23 -4.44 -1.56
N ALA A 369 5.32 -5.13 -1.89
CA ALA A 369 6.60 -4.86 -1.25
C ALA A 369 7.01 -3.40 -1.42
N VAL A 370 6.89 -2.88 -2.65
CA VAL A 370 7.21 -1.48 -2.94
C VAL A 370 6.25 -0.54 -2.24
N THR A 371 4.93 -0.74 -2.35
CA THR A 371 3.94 0.18 -1.76
C THR A 371 4.01 0.27 -0.24
N THR A 372 4.33 -0.83 0.44
CA THR A 372 4.43 -0.87 1.92
C THR A 372 5.76 -0.35 2.47
N LYS A 373 6.83 -0.39 1.67
CA LYS A 373 8.18 -0.04 2.13
C LYS A 373 8.75 1.22 1.48
N ILE A 374 8.09 1.82 0.50
CA ILE A 374 8.60 3.01 -0.20
C ILE A 374 8.77 4.21 0.72
N SER A 375 7.93 4.34 1.75
CA SER A 375 8.00 5.41 2.74
C SER A 375 9.26 5.33 3.62
N ASP A 376 9.82 4.14 3.80
CA ASP A 376 11.11 3.94 4.46
C ASP A 376 12.28 3.96 3.45
N TYR A 377 12.08 3.37 2.25
CA TYR A 377 13.13 3.25 1.24
C TYR A 377 13.56 4.60 0.64
N ALA A 378 12.61 5.42 0.18
CA ALA A 378 12.94 6.61 -0.59
C ALA A 378 13.74 7.66 0.23
N PRO A 379 13.36 7.98 1.49
CA PRO A 379 14.15 8.89 2.31
C PRO A 379 15.53 8.33 2.70
N ASN A 380 15.60 7.04 3.03
CA ASN A 380 16.83 6.45 3.59
C ASN A 380 17.82 5.93 2.54
N VAL A 381 17.40 5.70 1.28
CA VAL A 381 18.27 5.15 0.21
C VAL A 381 18.51 6.16 -0.90
N LEU A 382 17.49 6.97 -1.23
CA LEU A 382 17.53 7.92 -2.34
C LEU A 382 17.49 9.39 -1.87
N GLU A 383 17.42 9.63 -0.58
CA GLU A 383 17.36 10.95 0.06
C GLU A 383 16.27 11.86 -0.52
N MET A 384 15.17 11.27 -0.89
CA MET A 384 14.06 11.97 -1.53
C MET A 384 12.72 11.66 -0.87
N GLY A 385 11.76 12.58 -1.01
CA GLY A 385 10.40 12.36 -0.57
C GLY A 385 9.68 11.30 -1.43
N TYR A 386 8.99 10.36 -0.79
CA TYR A 386 8.24 9.29 -1.48
C TYR A 386 6.89 9.75 -2.03
N ALA A 387 6.35 10.89 -1.57
CA ALA A 387 5.00 11.31 -1.90
C ALA A 387 4.84 11.69 -3.38
N ILE A 388 5.77 12.47 -3.95
CA ILE A 388 5.70 12.89 -5.37
C ILE A 388 5.77 11.71 -6.34
N PRO A 389 6.69 10.73 -6.20
CA PRO A 389 6.65 9.51 -7.03
C PRO A 389 5.30 8.79 -6.97
N LEU A 390 4.71 8.64 -5.79
CA LEU A 390 3.39 8.02 -5.63
C LEU A 390 2.27 8.83 -6.28
N TYR A 391 2.30 10.17 -6.17
CA TYR A 391 1.38 11.06 -6.90
C TYR A 391 1.42 10.81 -8.41
N ILE A 392 2.62 10.75 -8.95
CA ILE A 392 2.83 10.52 -10.38
C ILE A 392 2.33 9.13 -10.76
N ALA A 393 2.59 8.11 -9.94
CA ALA A 393 2.11 6.75 -10.17
C ALA A 393 0.57 6.67 -10.17
N TYR A 394 -0.10 7.25 -9.17
CA TYR A 394 -1.57 7.28 -9.12
C TYR A 394 -2.18 8.10 -10.26
N GLY A 395 -1.59 9.26 -10.58
CA GLY A 395 -2.04 10.10 -11.67
C GLY A 395 -1.91 9.43 -13.03
N SER A 396 -0.76 8.81 -13.30
CA SER A 396 -0.50 8.09 -14.55
C SER A 396 -1.36 6.83 -14.68
N ALA A 397 -1.59 6.08 -13.58
CA ALA A 397 -2.50 4.95 -13.57
C ALA A 397 -3.92 5.38 -13.93
N LEU A 398 -4.40 6.47 -13.32
CA LEU A 398 -5.74 7.02 -13.57
C LEU A 398 -5.94 7.39 -15.04
N LEU A 399 -4.96 8.08 -15.64
CA LEU A 399 -4.99 8.44 -17.06
C LEU A 399 -4.89 7.21 -17.99
N ALA A 400 -4.21 6.15 -17.55
CA ALA A 400 -4.01 4.95 -18.32
C ALA A 400 -5.22 4.01 -18.32
N PHE A 401 -6.10 4.04 -17.31
CA PHE A 401 -7.21 3.07 -17.17
C PHE A 401 -8.07 2.95 -18.44
N VAL A 402 -8.52 4.08 -19.00
CA VAL A 402 -9.38 4.09 -20.19
C VAL A 402 -8.63 3.65 -21.46
N PRO A 403 -7.46 4.23 -21.81
CA PRO A 403 -6.69 3.78 -22.98
C PRO A 403 -6.31 2.30 -22.92
N ILE A 404 -5.95 1.80 -21.76
CA ILE A 404 -5.57 0.40 -21.55
C ILE A 404 -6.77 -0.54 -21.69
N GLY A 405 -7.95 -0.17 -21.17
CA GLY A 405 -9.18 -0.92 -21.40
C GLY A 405 -9.47 -1.08 -22.91
N LEU A 406 -9.37 0.02 -23.68
CA LEU A 406 -9.51 0.00 -25.13
C LEU A 406 -8.42 -0.81 -25.84
N LEU A 407 -7.18 -0.75 -25.37
CA LEU A 407 -6.10 -1.57 -25.90
C LEU A 407 -6.37 -3.07 -25.71
N ALA A 408 -6.87 -3.45 -24.52
CA ALA A 408 -7.18 -4.85 -24.20
C ALA A 408 -8.25 -5.45 -25.12
N THR A 409 -9.24 -4.66 -25.56
CA THR A 409 -10.25 -5.12 -26.54
C THR A 409 -9.64 -5.40 -27.92
N ARG A 410 -8.55 -4.71 -28.29
CA ARG A 410 -7.89 -4.86 -29.60
C ARG A 410 -6.86 -5.99 -29.66
N ILE A 411 -6.02 -6.12 -28.62
CA ILE A 411 -4.89 -7.08 -28.62
C ILE A 411 -5.11 -8.28 -27.71
N GLY A 412 -6.18 -8.26 -26.89
CA GLY A 412 -6.52 -9.28 -25.90
C GLY A 412 -6.00 -8.93 -24.51
N ARG A 413 -6.71 -9.39 -23.47
CA ARG A 413 -6.36 -9.14 -22.06
C ARG A 413 -5.03 -9.76 -21.67
N LYS A 414 -4.75 -11.00 -22.10
CA LYS A 414 -3.50 -11.70 -21.81
C LYS A 414 -2.27 -10.90 -22.28
N LYS A 415 -2.27 -10.47 -23.54
CA LYS A 415 -1.14 -9.71 -24.11
C LYS A 415 -0.98 -8.37 -23.39
N THR A 416 -2.08 -7.70 -23.05
CA THR A 416 -2.08 -6.44 -22.34
C THR A 416 -1.47 -6.61 -20.94
N ILE A 417 -1.87 -7.64 -20.17
CA ILE A 417 -1.26 -7.96 -18.87
C ILE A 417 0.24 -8.25 -19.02
N MET A 418 0.65 -9.03 -20.03
CA MET A 418 2.06 -9.35 -20.24
C MET A 418 2.89 -8.08 -20.52
N ILE A 419 2.36 -7.12 -21.29
CA ILE A 419 3.01 -5.82 -21.50
C ILE A 419 3.14 -5.08 -20.16
N GLY A 420 2.08 -5.05 -19.35
CA GLY A 420 2.12 -4.45 -18.01
C GLY A 420 3.16 -5.09 -17.10
N ILE A 421 3.27 -6.41 -17.10
CA ILE A 421 4.28 -7.14 -16.31
C ILE A 421 5.71 -6.76 -16.76
N VAL A 422 5.97 -6.70 -18.06
CA VAL A 422 7.29 -6.30 -18.58
C VAL A 422 7.63 -4.87 -18.18
N LEU A 423 6.68 -3.93 -18.34
CA LEU A 423 6.88 -2.54 -17.92
C LEU A 423 7.13 -2.42 -16.41
N LEU A 424 6.37 -3.15 -15.59
CA LEU A 424 6.52 -3.11 -14.14
C LEU A 424 7.85 -3.73 -13.69
N THR A 425 8.26 -4.84 -14.31
CA THR A 425 9.58 -5.46 -14.06
C THR A 425 10.70 -4.49 -14.39
N PHE A 426 10.64 -3.86 -15.56
CA PHE A 426 11.64 -2.89 -15.99
C PHE A 426 11.69 -1.69 -15.05
N SER A 427 10.52 -1.15 -14.66
CA SER A 427 10.42 -0.03 -13.71
C SER A 427 11.09 -0.37 -12.38
N PHE A 428 10.76 -1.51 -11.78
CA PHE A 428 11.35 -1.90 -10.50
C PHE A 428 12.84 -2.22 -10.61
N ALA A 429 13.26 -2.93 -11.67
CA ALA A 429 14.68 -3.21 -11.89
C ALA A 429 15.51 -1.91 -12.07
N SER A 430 14.94 -0.89 -12.70
CA SER A 430 15.64 0.38 -12.93
C SER A 430 15.90 1.16 -11.63
N VAL A 431 15.04 1.06 -10.61
CA VAL A 431 15.24 1.77 -9.33
C VAL A 431 16.47 1.28 -8.59
N TYR A 432 16.85 0.02 -8.75
CA TYR A 432 18.05 -0.53 -8.09
C TYR A 432 19.34 0.25 -8.44
N PHE A 433 19.40 0.81 -9.63
CA PHE A 433 20.58 1.55 -10.12
C PHE A 433 20.54 3.05 -9.75
N LEU A 434 19.51 3.50 -9.05
CA LEU A 434 19.42 4.90 -8.63
C LEU A 434 20.29 5.13 -7.39
N THR A 435 20.91 6.30 -7.39
CA THR A 435 21.63 6.92 -6.27
C THR A 435 20.91 8.20 -5.85
N PRO A 436 21.25 8.84 -4.72
CA PRO A 436 20.73 10.15 -4.35
C PRO A 436 20.80 11.16 -5.50
N ASP A 437 21.95 11.26 -6.21
CA ASP A 437 22.18 12.19 -7.34
C ASP A 437 21.25 11.93 -8.54
N THR A 438 20.87 10.67 -8.75
CA THR A 438 20.02 10.25 -9.86
C THR A 438 18.57 10.01 -9.44
N SER A 439 18.23 10.32 -8.20
CA SER A 439 16.91 10.06 -7.60
C SER A 439 15.75 10.70 -8.35
N PHE A 440 15.98 11.82 -9.09
CA PHE A 440 14.96 12.47 -9.91
C PHE A 440 14.37 11.55 -11.00
N PHE A 441 15.09 10.52 -11.47
CA PHE A 441 14.56 9.53 -12.41
C PHE A 441 13.42 8.70 -11.80
N MET A 442 13.31 8.65 -10.45
CA MET A 442 12.21 8.00 -9.76
C MET A 442 10.84 8.52 -10.20
N TYR A 443 10.74 9.81 -10.50
CA TYR A 443 9.49 10.42 -11.00
C TYR A 443 9.04 9.80 -12.32
N PHE A 444 9.96 9.63 -13.25
CA PHE A 444 9.68 8.99 -14.54
C PHE A 444 9.37 7.50 -14.39
N ILE A 445 10.16 6.79 -13.59
CA ILE A 445 9.99 5.35 -13.32
C ILE A 445 8.63 5.09 -12.66
N PHE A 446 8.22 5.91 -11.70
CA PHE A 446 6.92 5.75 -11.04
C PHE A 446 5.75 6.13 -11.95
N GLY A 447 5.95 7.03 -12.91
CA GLY A 447 4.99 7.25 -14.00
C GLY A 447 4.76 5.98 -14.82
N LEU A 448 5.84 5.28 -15.20
CA LEU A 448 5.75 3.98 -15.88
C LEU A 448 5.15 2.89 -14.97
N THR A 449 5.50 2.88 -13.69
CA THR A 449 4.94 1.96 -12.69
C THR A 449 3.42 2.09 -12.60
N GLY A 450 2.90 3.32 -12.58
CA GLY A 450 1.45 3.56 -12.55
C GLY A 450 0.75 3.05 -13.81
N ILE A 451 1.30 3.32 -15.00
CA ILE A 451 0.77 2.80 -16.27
C ILE A 451 0.83 1.26 -16.29
N ALA A 452 1.94 0.68 -15.86
CA ALA A 452 2.13 -0.77 -15.80
C ALA A 452 1.12 -1.43 -14.84
N TRP A 453 0.94 -0.86 -13.66
CA TRP A 453 -0.04 -1.33 -12.69
C TRP A 453 -1.48 -1.25 -13.22
N ALA A 454 -1.86 -0.11 -13.82
CA ALA A 454 -3.17 0.04 -14.46
C ALA A 454 -3.39 -1.03 -15.53
N THR A 455 -2.34 -1.32 -16.35
CA THR A 455 -2.37 -2.30 -17.43
C THR A 455 -2.64 -3.72 -16.92
N ILE A 456 -2.07 -4.08 -15.77
CA ILE A 456 -2.32 -5.37 -15.11
C ILE A 456 -3.70 -5.38 -14.46
N ASN A 457 -4.01 -4.38 -13.65
CA ASN A 457 -5.16 -4.39 -12.72
C ASN A 457 -6.50 -4.35 -13.45
N VAL A 458 -6.63 -3.52 -14.50
CA VAL A 458 -7.87 -3.43 -15.31
C VAL A 458 -8.26 -4.77 -15.94
N ASN A 459 -7.27 -5.60 -16.29
CA ASN A 459 -7.49 -6.81 -17.07
C ASN A 459 -7.49 -8.10 -16.26
N SER A 460 -6.85 -8.11 -15.08
CA SER A 460 -6.63 -9.33 -14.29
C SER A 460 -7.89 -9.93 -13.69
N TYR A 461 -8.69 -9.13 -13.01
CA TYR A 461 -9.96 -9.57 -12.43
C TYR A 461 -10.97 -10.02 -13.49
N PRO A 462 -11.26 -9.23 -14.56
CA PRO A 462 -12.13 -9.68 -15.63
C PRO A 462 -11.67 -10.99 -16.28
N MET A 463 -10.34 -11.21 -16.42
CA MET A 463 -9.81 -12.43 -17.00
C MET A 463 -10.11 -13.69 -16.15
N VAL A 464 -10.15 -13.55 -14.83
CA VAL A 464 -10.54 -14.64 -13.91
C VAL A 464 -12.05 -14.90 -13.99
N VAL A 465 -12.86 -13.84 -14.01
CA VAL A 465 -14.32 -13.96 -14.07
C VAL A 465 -14.80 -14.57 -15.40
N GLU A 466 -14.09 -14.29 -16.52
CA GLU A 466 -14.40 -14.87 -17.83
C GLU A 466 -14.28 -16.40 -17.88
N LEU A 467 -13.49 -16.99 -16.98
CA LEU A 467 -13.41 -18.44 -16.84
C LEU A 467 -14.61 -19.06 -16.09
N ALA A 468 -15.38 -18.23 -15.39
CA ALA A 468 -16.61 -18.67 -14.70
C ALA A 468 -17.74 -18.90 -15.72
N LYS A 469 -18.56 -19.91 -15.48
CA LYS A 469 -19.82 -20.11 -16.18
C LYS A 469 -20.98 -19.82 -15.21
N GLY A 470 -21.97 -19.03 -15.63
CA GLY A 470 -23.23 -18.81 -14.91
C GLY A 470 -23.05 -18.40 -13.44
N SER A 471 -23.64 -19.16 -12.52
CA SER A 471 -23.69 -18.91 -11.07
C SER A 471 -22.33 -18.92 -10.34
N ASN A 472 -21.25 -19.37 -10.98
CA ASN A 472 -19.93 -19.53 -10.35
C ASN A 472 -19.07 -18.26 -10.29
N VAL A 473 -19.54 -17.10 -10.77
CA VAL A 473 -18.81 -15.83 -10.77
C VAL A 473 -18.34 -15.44 -9.36
N GLY A 474 -19.20 -15.58 -8.36
CA GLY A 474 -18.86 -15.27 -6.96
C GLY A 474 -17.70 -16.12 -6.42
N LYS A 475 -17.66 -17.42 -6.78
CA LYS A 475 -16.59 -18.34 -6.37
C LYS A 475 -15.23 -17.95 -6.99
N TYR A 476 -15.19 -17.59 -8.27
CA TYR A 476 -13.97 -17.16 -8.95
C TYR A 476 -13.49 -15.79 -8.46
N THR A 477 -14.42 -14.89 -8.18
CA THR A 477 -14.13 -13.62 -7.48
C THR A 477 -13.50 -13.88 -6.12
N GLY A 478 -14.06 -14.81 -5.34
CA GLY A 478 -13.49 -15.23 -4.06
C GLY A 478 -12.05 -15.74 -4.18
N TYR A 479 -11.78 -16.59 -5.17
CA TYR A 479 -10.41 -17.06 -5.44
C TYR A 479 -9.46 -15.91 -5.76
N TYR A 480 -9.84 -14.98 -6.64
CA TYR A 480 -9.00 -13.82 -6.98
C TYR A 480 -8.62 -13.01 -5.75
N TYR A 481 -9.59 -12.66 -4.91
CA TYR A 481 -9.34 -11.89 -3.70
C TYR A 481 -8.56 -12.70 -2.63
N THR A 482 -8.81 -13.99 -2.48
CA THR A 482 -8.03 -14.83 -1.55
C THR A 482 -6.56 -14.87 -1.93
N PHE A 483 -6.23 -15.07 -3.20
CA PHE A 483 -4.84 -15.11 -3.66
C PHE A 483 -4.16 -13.74 -3.62
N SER A 484 -4.85 -12.67 -4.00
CA SER A 484 -4.30 -11.31 -3.92
C SER A 484 -4.10 -10.83 -2.48
N MET A 485 -5.06 -11.06 -1.59
CA MET A 485 -4.93 -10.71 -0.16
C MET A 485 -3.91 -11.59 0.55
N GLY A 486 -3.86 -12.90 0.23
CA GLY A 486 -2.81 -13.79 0.75
C GLY A 486 -1.40 -13.28 0.38
N ALA A 487 -1.21 -12.83 -0.85
CA ALA A 487 0.03 -12.18 -1.25
C ALA A 487 0.31 -10.91 -0.42
N GLN A 488 -0.68 -10.06 -0.22
CA GLN A 488 -0.56 -8.83 0.56
C GLN A 488 -0.23 -9.06 2.04
N ILE A 489 -0.69 -10.18 2.62
CA ILE A 489 -0.34 -10.57 3.99
C ILE A 489 1.13 -11.01 4.09
N ILE A 490 1.58 -11.85 3.15
CA ILE A 490 2.92 -12.45 3.21
C ILE A 490 4.01 -11.43 2.81
N THR A 491 3.74 -10.60 1.83
CA THR A 491 4.74 -9.73 1.20
C THR A 491 5.45 -8.76 2.14
N PRO A 492 4.77 -7.99 3.01
CA PRO A 492 5.45 -7.05 3.91
C PRO A 492 6.40 -7.75 4.89
N VAL A 493 6.01 -8.93 5.36
CA VAL A 493 6.83 -9.76 6.27
C VAL A 493 8.03 -10.32 5.54
N PHE A 494 7.81 -10.91 4.35
CA PHE A 494 8.87 -11.57 3.60
C PHE A 494 9.87 -10.58 3.00
N SER A 495 9.42 -9.45 2.48
CA SER A 495 10.31 -8.38 2.02
C SER A 495 11.12 -7.77 3.17
N GLY A 496 10.49 -7.57 4.34
CA GLY A 496 11.18 -7.13 5.55
C GLY A 496 12.22 -8.13 6.03
N PHE A 497 11.89 -9.42 6.04
CA PHE A 497 12.85 -10.48 6.37
C PHE A 497 14.07 -10.48 5.43
N LEU A 498 13.87 -10.29 4.13
CA LEU A 498 15.00 -10.22 3.19
C LEU A 498 15.85 -8.96 3.42
N MET A 499 15.24 -7.81 3.74
CA MET A 499 15.99 -6.60 4.09
C MET A 499 16.89 -6.82 5.32
N GLU A 500 16.39 -7.53 6.34
CA GLU A 500 17.20 -7.91 7.51
C GLU A 500 18.31 -8.91 7.17
N LEU A 501 17.98 -9.95 6.37
CA LEU A 501 18.93 -11.00 6.00
C LEU A 501 20.12 -10.47 5.19
N PHE A 502 19.86 -9.51 4.29
CA PHE A 502 20.90 -8.91 3.45
C PHE A 502 21.45 -7.59 4.03
N HIS A 503 20.99 -7.18 5.21
CA HIS A 503 21.38 -5.95 5.89
C HIS A 503 21.29 -4.69 5.00
N THR A 504 20.40 -4.67 4.02
CA THR A 504 20.23 -3.56 3.10
C THR A 504 18.79 -3.36 2.67
N ARG A 505 18.35 -2.10 2.64
CA ARG A 505 17.06 -1.71 2.05
C ARG A 505 17.05 -1.85 0.51
N ARG A 506 18.21 -1.82 -0.14
CA ARG A 506 18.32 -1.88 -1.61
C ARG A 506 17.79 -3.19 -2.21
N ILE A 507 17.66 -4.28 -1.43
CA ILE A 507 17.10 -5.55 -1.87
C ILE A 507 15.62 -5.46 -2.27
N LEU A 508 14.88 -4.42 -1.83
CA LEU A 508 13.46 -4.23 -2.08
C LEU A 508 13.10 -4.31 -3.56
N PHE A 509 13.79 -3.54 -4.39
CA PHE A 509 13.47 -3.44 -5.81
C PHE A 509 13.90 -4.65 -6.65
N PRO A 510 15.09 -5.26 -6.44
CA PRO A 510 15.42 -6.57 -7.01
C PRO A 510 14.41 -7.66 -6.65
N TYR A 511 14.02 -7.75 -5.38
CA TYR A 511 12.95 -8.63 -4.93
C TYR A 511 11.67 -8.40 -5.74
N ALA A 512 11.19 -7.17 -5.80
CA ALA A 512 9.96 -6.81 -6.49
C ALA A 512 10.05 -7.15 -8.00
N ALA A 513 11.15 -6.81 -8.65
CA ALA A 513 11.39 -7.08 -10.07
C ALA A 513 11.39 -8.59 -10.37
N ILE A 514 12.05 -9.42 -9.53
CA ILE A 514 12.11 -10.87 -9.71
C ILE A 514 10.71 -11.49 -9.62
N PHE A 515 9.93 -11.14 -8.58
CA PHE A 515 8.60 -11.71 -8.41
C PHE A 515 7.65 -11.29 -9.55
N VAL A 516 7.70 -10.03 -9.99
CA VAL A 516 6.92 -9.57 -11.14
C VAL A 516 7.38 -10.27 -12.43
N ALA A 517 8.69 -10.47 -12.65
CA ALA A 517 9.21 -11.21 -13.80
C ALA A 517 8.74 -12.68 -13.80
N LEU A 518 8.70 -13.35 -12.64
CA LEU A 518 8.16 -14.71 -12.54
C LEU A 518 6.68 -14.78 -12.94
N ALA A 519 5.90 -13.72 -12.69
CA ALA A 519 4.52 -13.64 -13.15
C ALA A 519 4.41 -13.66 -14.69
N PHE A 520 5.40 -13.16 -15.42
CA PHE A 520 5.44 -13.26 -16.88
C PHE A 520 5.48 -14.71 -17.34
N ILE A 521 6.30 -15.53 -16.68
CA ILE A 521 6.45 -16.95 -17.03
C ILE A 521 5.13 -17.68 -16.83
N THR A 522 4.48 -17.50 -15.68
CA THR A 522 3.20 -18.18 -15.39
C THR A 522 2.10 -17.69 -16.34
N MET A 523 2.03 -16.39 -16.62
CA MET A 523 1.05 -15.80 -17.52
C MET A 523 1.25 -16.23 -18.97
N PHE A 524 2.50 -16.47 -19.40
CA PHE A 524 2.82 -16.95 -20.75
C PHE A 524 2.11 -18.28 -21.06
N PHE A 525 2.03 -19.19 -20.08
CA PHE A 525 1.40 -20.50 -20.23
C PHE A 525 -0.14 -20.50 -20.11
N VAL A 526 -0.77 -19.39 -19.79
CA VAL A 526 -2.23 -19.25 -19.74
C VAL A 526 -2.81 -19.34 -21.18
N LYS A 527 -3.78 -20.24 -21.37
CA LYS A 527 -4.41 -20.49 -22.70
C LYS A 527 -5.87 -20.03 -22.80
N HIS A 528 -6.54 -19.79 -21.64
CA HIS A 528 -7.95 -19.45 -21.58
C HIS A 528 -8.18 -18.21 -20.71
N GLY A 529 -9.33 -17.55 -20.85
CA GLY A 529 -9.71 -16.34 -20.11
C GLY A 529 -9.43 -15.05 -20.88
N ASP A 530 -9.03 -15.14 -22.15
CA ASP A 530 -8.82 -13.99 -23.03
C ASP A 530 -10.09 -13.66 -23.82
N ILE A 531 -10.30 -12.38 -24.12
CA ILE A 531 -11.42 -11.92 -24.95
C ILE A 531 -11.20 -12.37 -26.39
N LYS A 532 -12.29 -12.75 -27.09
CA LYS A 532 -12.23 -12.88 -28.55
C LYS A 532 -12.03 -11.50 -29.15
N VAL A 533 -10.88 -11.30 -29.80
CA VAL A 533 -10.54 -10.02 -30.45
C VAL A 533 -11.59 -9.70 -31.52
N THR A 534 -12.40 -8.67 -31.34
CA THR A 534 -13.35 -8.19 -32.35
C THR A 534 -12.57 -7.45 -33.44
N LYS A 535 -12.64 -7.98 -34.66
CA LYS A 535 -12.08 -7.31 -35.85
C LYS A 535 -12.98 -6.17 -36.27
N LYS A 536 -12.50 -4.92 -36.09
CA LYS A 536 -13.03 -3.65 -36.64
C LYS A 536 -14.43 -3.21 -36.18
N GLY A 537 -14.48 -2.38 -35.16
CA GLY A 537 -15.50 -1.37 -34.93
C GLY A 537 -14.84 -0.01 -34.65
N SER A 538 -15.54 1.10 -34.88
CA SER A 538 -15.04 2.43 -34.52
C SER A 538 -14.89 2.54 -33.01
N ILE A 539 -14.05 3.49 -32.52
CA ILE A 539 -13.85 3.72 -31.08
C ILE A 539 -15.17 3.98 -30.34
N ILE A 540 -16.16 4.54 -31.03
CA ILE A 540 -17.50 4.87 -30.48
C ILE A 540 -18.39 3.62 -30.36
N GLU A 541 -18.31 2.67 -31.32
CA GLU A 541 -19.08 1.41 -31.27
C GLU A 541 -18.61 0.47 -30.17
N ASN A 542 -17.31 0.50 -29.79
CA ASN A 542 -16.80 -0.31 -28.69
C ASN A 542 -17.26 0.17 -27.29
N PHE A 543 -17.82 1.36 -27.17
CA PHE A 543 -18.51 1.84 -25.96
C PHE A 543 -19.97 1.39 -25.87
N ASP A 544 -20.58 1.00 -27.01
CA ASP A 544 -21.98 0.56 -27.09
C ASP A 544 -22.15 -0.96 -27.05
N VAL A 545 -21.08 -1.75 -27.26
CA VAL A 545 -21.14 -3.23 -27.38
C VAL A 545 -21.30 -3.97 -26.05
N ASP A 546 -21.15 -3.28 -24.90
CA ASP A 546 -21.45 -3.85 -23.57
C ASP A 546 -22.92 -3.57 -23.15
N MET A 547 -23.83 -3.31 -24.09
CA MET A 547 -25.25 -3.05 -23.83
C MET A 547 -26.21 -4.13 -24.37
N ASP A 548 -25.72 -5.28 -24.80
CA ASP A 548 -26.55 -6.47 -25.12
C ASP A 548 -26.29 -7.61 -24.13
#